data_339f6608e0831c441f31e50e4fe0f0d0
#
_entry.id   339f6608e0831c441f31e50e4fe0f0d0
#
_cell.length_a   1.000
_cell.length_b   1.000
_cell.length_c   1.000
_cell.angle_alpha   90.00
_cell.angle_beta   90.00
_cell.angle_gamma   90.00
#
_symmetry.space_group_name_H-M   'P 1'
#
loop_
_entity.id
_entity.type
_entity.pdbx_description
1 polymer ?
#
loop_
_entity_poly.entity_id
_entity_poly.type
_entity_poly.pdbx_seq_one_letter_code
_entity_poly.pdbx_strand_id
1 'polypeptide(L)'
;MRLTGASPDGWGSISADRQFLKALREYCDRTGTQLIYDEVVTGFRLGLGGAKGYFVKPDLTVLGKIIGGGLPIGAICGRRDVMEHMDHTKYSGMEYFYHGGSFAGNPITLAAGLATINVLEHSPVYEHIAKLGNMARQDMSRIFEDADFPAQAVGVGSLFAIHLTNKKPLKDISDFISDLAQSKRRFNYLLENGIVILIPEMMHGAASYAHKEKDINYLTTCVENVKSRS
;
A
#
# COMPACT_ATOMS: atom_id res chain seq x y z
N MET A 1 9.14 -9.76 -25.03
CA MET A 1 8.76 -9.87 -23.60
C MET A 1 7.52 -9.05 -23.38
N ARG A 2 6.49 -9.59 -22.75
CA ARG A 2 5.28 -8.87 -22.36
C ARG A 2 5.30 -8.70 -20.85
N LEU A 3 4.93 -7.53 -20.35
CA LEU A 3 4.90 -7.20 -18.94
C LEU A 3 3.48 -6.79 -18.53
N THR A 4 3.06 -7.19 -17.36
CA THR A 4 1.88 -6.64 -16.70
C THR A 4 2.19 -6.41 -15.23
N GLY A 5 1.60 -5.35 -14.67
CA GLY A 5 1.77 -4.99 -13.26
C GLY A 5 0.49 -5.19 -12.49
N ALA A 6 0.62 -5.60 -11.26
CA ALA A 6 -0.47 -5.63 -10.29
C ALA A 6 0.01 -5.03 -8.97
N SER A 7 -0.81 -4.22 -8.35
CA SER A 7 -0.62 -3.80 -6.96
C SER A 7 -1.67 -4.53 -6.13
N PRO A 8 -1.25 -5.38 -5.18
CA PRO A 8 -2.18 -6.07 -4.29
C PRO A 8 -2.99 -5.12 -3.41
N ASP A 9 -2.47 -3.91 -3.22
CA ASP A 9 -3.15 -2.79 -2.58
C ASP A 9 -3.31 -1.70 -3.64
N GLY A 10 -4.42 -1.78 -4.37
CA GLY A 10 -4.76 -0.80 -5.39
C GLY A 10 -4.86 0.62 -4.82
N TRP A 11 -4.96 1.60 -5.68
CA TRP A 11 -5.19 2.99 -5.32
C TRP A 11 -6.38 3.10 -4.37
N GLY A 12 -6.20 3.81 -3.24
CA GLY A 12 -7.23 4.02 -2.24
C GLY A 12 -7.46 2.83 -1.30
N SER A 13 -6.47 1.96 -1.12
CA SER A 13 -6.50 0.81 -0.20
C SER A 13 -7.59 -0.21 -0.53
N ILE A 14 -7.94 -0.35 -1.81
CA ILE A 14 -8.85 -1.39 -2.31
C ILE A 14 -8.02 -2.62 -2.67
N SER A 15 -8.20 -3.68 -1.90
CA SER A 15 -7.49 -4.93 -2.14
C SER A 15 -7.96 -5.61 -3.42
N ALA A 16 -7.03 -6.10 -4.23
CA ALA A 16 -7.34 -6.90 -5.39
C ALA A 16 -8.03 -8.21 -4.98
N ASP A 17 -9.03 -8.62 -5.75
CA ASP A 17 -9.69 -9.90 -5.55
C ASP A 17 -8.73 -11.07 -5.81
N ARG A 18 -8.79 -12.09 -4.94
CA ARG A 18 -7.91 -13.27 -5.04
C ARG A 18 -8.12 -14.03 -6.35
N GLN A 19 -9.36 -14.13 -6.83
CA GLN A 19 -9.67 -14.84 -8.07
C GLN A 19 -9.12 -14.06 -9.28
N PHE A 20 -9.21 -12.72 -9.23
CA PHE A 20 -8.60 -11.86 -10.25
C PHE A 20 -7.08 -12.08 -10.32
N LEU A 21 -6.37 -12.06 -9.19
CA LEU A 21 -4.92 -12.27 -9.17
C LEU A 21 -4.54 -13.66 -9.68
N LYS A 22 -5.33 -14.71 -9.33
CA LYS A 22 -5.15 -16.07 -9.83
C LYS A 22 -5.33 -16.14 -11.34
N ALA A 23 -6.43 -15.58 -11.86
CA ALA A 23 -6.69 -15.54 -13.29
C ALA A 23 -5.60 -14.76 -14.05
N LEU A 24 -5.08 -13.68 -13.47
CA LEU A 24 -3.97 -12.92 -14.02
C LEU A 24 -2.69 -13.77 -14.11
N ARG A 25 -2.37 -14.56 -13.08
CA ARG A 25 -1.23 -15.48 -13.12
C ARG A 25 -1.39 -16.55 -14.20
N GLU A 26 -2.57 -17.18 -14.27
CA GLU A 26 -2.88 -18.18 -15.27
C GLU A 26 -2.79 -17.61 -16.70
N TYR A 27 -3.24 -16.38 -16.90
CA TYR A 27 -3.08 -15.67 -18.18
C TYR A 27 -1.61 -15.45 -18.51
N CYS A 28 -0.82 -14.96 -17.55
CA CYS A 28 0.61 -14.73 -17.73
C CYS A 28 1.36 -16.02 -18.09
N ASP A 29 1.07 -17.12 -17.41
CA ASP A 29 1.67 -18.43 -17.67
C ASP A 29 1.35 -18.93 -19.09
N ARG A 30 0.10 -18.79 -19.51
CA ARG A 30 -0.36 -19.23 -20.84
C ARG A 30 0.25 -18.40 -21.99
N THR A 31 0.50 -17.12 -21.75
CA THR A 31 0.96 -16.19 -22.80
C THR A 31 2.45 -15.93 -22.79
N GLY A 32 3.19 -16.46 -21.81
CA GLY A 32 4.60 -16.15 -21.59
C GLY A 32 4.83 -14.70 -21.13
N THR A 33 3.79 -14.04 -20.56
CA THR A 33 3.88 -12.68 -20.03
C THR A 33 4.47 -12.72 -18.63
N GLN A 34 5.38 -11.79 -18.30
CA GLN A 34 5.91 -11.67 -16.94
C GLN A 34 4.92 -10.92 -16.07
N LEU A 35 4.62 -11.46 -14.89
CA LEU A 35 3.81 -10.79 -13.86
C LEU A 35 4.71 -10.02 -12.90
N ILE A 36 4.51 -8.72 -12.81
CA ILE A 36 5.23 -7.85 -11.88
C ILE A 36 4.27 -7.41 -10.78
N TYR A 37 4.65 -7.62 -9.51
CA TYR A 37 3.98 -7.03 -8.36
C TYR A 37 4.66 -5.71 -7.97
N ASP A 38 3.88 -4.63 -7.98
CA ASP A 38 4.28 -3.39 -7.34
C ASP A 38 3.94 -3.47 -5.85
N GLU A 39 4.96 -3.76 -5.06
CA GLU A 39 4.88 -3.81 -3.61
C GLU A 39 5.62 -2.64 -2.93
N VAL A 40 5.73 -1.52 -3.60
CA VAL A 40 6.32 -0.31 -3.02
C VAL A 40 5.58 0.16 -1.76
N VAL A 41 4.29 -0.11 -1.64
CA VAL A 41 3.47 0.18 -0.46
C VAL A 41 3.27 -1.06 0.42
N THR A 42 2.93 -2.19 -0.17
CA THR A 42 2.52 -3.41 0.54
C THR A 42 3.69 -4.25 1.03
N GLY A 43 4.82 -4.20 0.34
CA GLY A 43 6.04 -4.90 0.71
C GLY A 43 6.52 -4.46 2.10
N PHE A 44 6.78 -5.42 2.97
CA PHE A 44 7.14 -5.19 4.37
C PHE A 44 6.10 -4.38 5.20
N ARG A 45 4.93 -4.08 4.63
CA ARG A 45 3.81 -3.42 5.32
C ARG A 45 2.79 -4.44 5.84
N LEU A 46 2.47 -5.42 5.03
CA LEU A 46 1.49 -6.47 5.37
C LEU A 46 2.16 -7.71 6.00
N GLY A 47 3.47 -7.75 6.04
CA GLY A 47 4.29 -8.82 6.55
C GLY A 47 5.67 -8.81 5.88
N LEU A 48 6.62 -9.59 6.36
CA LEU A 48 7.97 -9.74 5.77
C LEU A 48 7.93 -10.21 4.31
N GLY A 49 6.88 -10.93 3.93
CA GLY A 49 6.67 -11.40 2.57
C GLY A 49 5.75 -10.53 1.72
N GLY A 50 5.37 -9.34 2.20
CA GLY A 50 4.45 -8.47 1.50
C GLY A 50 3.12 -9.16 1.18
N ALA A 51 2.71 -9.12 -0.08
CA ALA A 51 1.46 -9.70 -0.56
C ALA A 51 1.49 -11.23 -0.74
N LYS A 52 2.42 -11.97 -0.15
CA LYS A 52 2.43 -13.45 -0.15
C LYS A 52 1.09 -14.07 0.30
N GLY A 53 0.33 -13.37 1.14
CA GLY A 53 -1.00 -13.78 1.58
C GLY A 53 -2.02 -13.96 0.45
N TYR A 54 -1.77 -13.40 -0.73
CA TYR A 54 -2.63 -13.58 -1.91
C TYR A 54 -2.37 -14.88 -2.68
N PHE A 55 -1.38 -15.69 -2.27
CA PHE A 55 -1.05 -17.02 -2.83
C PHE A 55 -0.74 -17.00 -4.34
N VAL A 56 -0.38 -15.88 -4.89
CA VAL A 56 0.03 -15.74 -6.29
C VAL A 56 1.50 -15.30 -6.33
N LYS A 57 2.33 -16.08 -7.00
CA LYS A 57 3.76 -15.79 -7.13
C LYS A 57 4.01 -14.92 -8.36
N PRO A 58 4.50 -13.69 -8.21
CA PRO A 58 4.93 -12.89 -9.35
C PRO A 58 6.27 -13.38 -9.91
N ASP A 59 6.59 -12.98 -11.13
CA ASP A 59 7.92 -13.18 -11.71
C ASP A 59 8.91 -12.15 -11.19
N LEU A 60 8.45 -10.92 -11.00
CA LEU A 60 9.22 -9.81 -10.42
C LEU A 60 8.40 -9.09 -9.34
N THR A 61 9.09 -8.54 -8.36
CA THR A 61 8.52 -7.67 -7.32
C THR A 61 9.31 -6.37 -7.24
N VAL A 62 8.61 -5.26 -7.23
CA VAL A 62 9.18 -3.92 -7.00
C VAL A 62 8.94 -3.52 -5.55
N LEU A 63 10.01 -3.09 -4.87
CA LEU A 63 10.02 -2.72 -3.45
C LEU A 63 10.54 -1.30 -3.25
N GLY A 64 10.16 -0.67 -2.14
CA GLY A 64 10.62 0.66 -1.76
C GLY A 64 10.15 1.05 -0.36
N LYS A 65 10.14 2.34 -0.08
CA LYS A 65 9.63 2.93 1.18
C LYS A 65 10.21 2.26 2.44
N ILE A 66 9.47 1.34 3.09
CA ILE A 66 9.84 0.72 4.38
C ILE A 66 11.23 0.11 4.36
N ILE A 67 11.61 -0.56 3.27
CA ILE A 67 12.93 -1.21 3.17
C ILE A 67 14.11 -0.23 3.20
N GLY A 68 13.87 1.05 3.09
CA GLY A 68 14.90 2.09 3.18
C GLY A 68 15.14 2.62 4.60
N GLY A 69 14.31 2.20 5.59
CA GLY A 69 14.46 2.67 6.96
C GLY A 69 14.29 4.19 7.12
N GLY A 70 13.43 4.80 6.29
CA GLY A 70 13.20 6.25 6.24
C GLY A 70 14.06 6.98 5.19
N LEU A 71 14.98 6.28 4.52
CA LEU A 71 15.83 6.83 3.47
C LEU A 71 15.36 6.38 2.07
N PRO A 72 15.69 7.13 0.99
CA PRO A 72 15.28 6.80 -0.36
C PRO A 72 15.86 5.48 -0.85
N ILE A 73 14.99 4.58 -1.33
CA ILE A 73 15.37 3.29 -1.90
C ILE A 73 14.33 2.84 -2.94
N GLY A 74 14.81 2.14 -3.95
CA GLY A 74 14.02 1.27 -4.81
C GLY A 74 14.77 -0.05 -4.99
N ALA A 75 14.04 -1.14 -5.04
CA ALA A 75 14.61 -2.46 -5.31
C ALA A 75 13.70 -3.27 -6.21
N ILE A 76 14.31 -4.09 -7.06
CA ILE A 76 13.61 -5.06 -7.89
C ILE A 76 14.20 -6.43 -7.55
N CYS A 77 13.35 -7.39 -7.31
CA CYS A 77 13.75 -8.78 -7.10
C CYS A 77 12.81 -9.74 -7.84
N GLY A 78 13.26 -10.93 -8.12
CA GLY A 78 12.43 -11.91 -8.80
C GLY A 78 13.19 -13.11 -9.33
N ARG A 79 12.65 -13.72 -10.39
CA ARG A 79 13.19 -14.92 -11.01
C ARG A 79 14.60 -14.68 -11.51
N ARG A 80 15.48 -15.66 -11.26
CA ARG A 80 16.88 -15.59 -11.64
C ARG A 80 17.06 -15.38 -13.14
N ASP A 81 16.35 -16.13 -13.96
CA ASP A 81 16.44 -16.06 -15.42
C ASP A 81 16.07 -14.69 -16.00
N VAL A 82 15.21 -13.93 -15.31
CA VAL A 82 14.89 -12.55 -15.68
C VAL A 82 15.94 -11.57 -15.14
N MET A 83 16.35 -11.74 -13.88
CA MET A 83 17.31 -10.84 -13.22
C MET A 83 18.72 -10.96 -13.79
N GLU A 84 19.11 -12.11 -14.33
CA GLU A 84 20.42 -12.31 -14.97
C GLU A 84 20.66 -11.39 -16.17
N HIS A 85 19.63 -10.88 -16.82
CA HIS A 85 19.78 -9.87 -17.87
C HIS A 85 20.38 -8.54 -17.39
N MET A 86 20.54 -8.35 -16.09
CA MET A 86 21.24 -7.21 -15.48
C MET A 86 22.75 -7.50 -15.27
N ASP A 87 23.20 -8.70 -15.61
CA ASP A 87 24.61 -9.11 -15.52
C ASP A 87 25.32 -8.82 -16.85
N HIS A 88 26.10 -7.73 -16.86
CA HIS A 88 26.87 -7.30 -18.03
C HIS A 88 27.96 -8.29 -18.45
N THR A 89 28.30 -9.26 -17.62
CA THR A 89 29.27 -10.32 -17.96
C THR A 89 28.63 -11.43 -18.80
N LYS A 90 27.30 -11.55 -18.75
CA LYS A 90 26.55 -12.58 -19.46
C LYS A 90 25.78 -12.04 -20.67
N TYR A 91 25.32 -10.82 -20.60
CA TYR A 91 24.45 -10.21 -21.59
C TYR A 91 25.01 -8.89 -22.10
N SER A 92 24.73 -8.56 -23.35
CA SER A 92 25.15 -7.31 -23.99
C SER A 92 24.09 -6.81 -24.98
N GLY A 93 24.26 -5.58 -25.45
CA GLY A 93 23.33 -4.98 -26.41
C GLY A 93 21.90 -4.93 -25.91
N MET A 94 20.93 -5.37 -26.72
CA MET A 94 19.50 -5.32 -26.40
C MET A 94 19.05 -6.37 -25.37
N GLU A 95 19.89 -7.33 -25.03
CA GLU A 95 19.58 -8.36 -24.03
C GLU A 95 20.03 -7.95 -22.62
N TYR A 96 20.85 -6.91 -22.50
CA TYR A 96 21.33 -6.37 -21.24
C TYR A 96 20.46 -5.22 -20.75
N PHE A 97 20.00 -5.30 -19.49
CA PHE A 97 19.28 -4.23 -18.82
C PHE A 97 20.19 -3.50 -17.85
N TYR A 98 20.60 -2.29 -18.20
CA TYR A 98 21.31 -1.44 -17.27
C TYR A 98 20.45 -1.07 -16.08
N HIS A 99 20.94 -1.36 -14.89
CA HIS A 99 20.33 -0.90 -13.64
C HIS A 99 21.36 -0.12 -12.84
N GLY A 100 21.10 1.16 -12.61
CA GLY A 100 22.02 2.01 -11.88
C GLY A 100 21.42 3.38 -11.60
N GLY A 101 22.11 4.11 -10.74
CA GLY A 101 21.73 5.48 -10.34
C GLY A 101 22.72 5.97 -9.29
N SER A 102 22.82 7.28 -9.12
CA SER A 102 23.78 7.91 -8.19
C SER A 102 23.62 7.43 -6.74
N PHE A 103 22.42 7.03 -6.35
CA PHE A 103 22.12 6.52 -5.01
C PHE A 103 21.97 4.99 -4.94
N ALA A 104 22.19 4.27 -6.04
CA ALA A 104 22.09 2.82 -6.06
C ALA A 104 23.17 2.21 -5.12
N GLY A 105 22.73 1.31 -4.23
CA GLY A 105 23.62 0.67 -3.27
C GLY A 105 24.18 1.61 -2.18
N ASN A 106 23.54 2.75 -1.92
CA ASN A 106 23.98 3.69 -0.89
C ASN A 106 24.11 3.01 0.47
N PRO A 107 25.31 2.97 1.09
CA PRO A 107 25.53 2.20 2.30
C PRO A 107 24.74 2.69 3.52
N ILE A 108 24.45 3.98 3.60
CA ILE A 108 23.65 4.54 4.71
C ILE A 108 22.20 4.04 4.60
N THR A 109 21.63 4.09 3.41
CA THR A 109 20.27 3.58 3.15
C THR A 109 20.19 2.06 3.41
N LEU A 110 21.19 1.30 2.96
CA LEU A 110 21.21 -0.14 3.19
C LEU A 110 21.34 -0.49 4.67
N ALA A 111 22.17 0.23 5.42
CA ALA A 111 22.29 0.04 6.87
C ALA A 111 20.98 0.38 7.61
N ALA A 112 20.31 1.48 7.27
CA ALA A 112 19.03 1.86 7.85
C ALA A 112 17.93 0.85 7.49
N GLY A 113 17.90 0.38 6.24
CA GLY A 113 16.97 -0.65 5.78
C GLY A 113 17.17 -1.98 6.52
N LEU A 114 18.42 -2.43 6.69
CA LEU A 114 18.74 -3.65 7.43
C LEU A 114 18.29 -3.55 8.89
N ALA A 115 18.54 -2.41 9.55
CA ALA A 115 18.08 -2.17 10.91
C ALA A 115 16.55 -2.22 11.01
N THR A 116 15.85 -1.64 10.02
CA THR A 116 14.39 -1.68 9.96
C THR A 116 13.87 -3.11 9.79
N ILE A 117 14.43 -3.89 8.86
CA ILE A 117 14.04 -5.29 8.66
C ILE A 117 14.26 -6.11 9.93
N ASN A 118 15.38 -5.89 10.62
CA ASN A 118 15.66 -6.56 11.89
C ASN A 118 14.58 -6.27 12.96
N VAL A 119 14.10 -5.03 13.06
CA VAL A 119 12.98 -4.68 13.95
C VAL A 119 11.69 -5.39 13.52
N LEU A 120 11.39 -5.42 12.22
CA LEU A 120 10.21 -6.10 11.69
C LEU A 120 10.21 -7.61 11.94
N GLU A 121 11.39 -8.24 11.97
CA GLU A 121 11.54 -9.68 12.23
C GLU A 121 11.40 -10.04 13.72
N HIS A 122 11.91 -9.19 14.60
CA HIS A 122 12.09 -9.54 16.02
C HIS A 122 11.18 -8.80 16.98
N SER A 123 10.27 -7.94 16.47
CA SER A 123 9.30 -7.20 17.29
C SER A 123 7.87 -7.42 16.80
N PRO A 124 6.84 -7.29 17.67
CA PRO A 124 5.45 -7.52 17.32
C PRO A 124 4.84 -6.36 16.50
N VAL A 125 5.62 -5.85 15.52
CA VAL A 125 5.22 -4.68 14.72
C VAL A 125 3.93 -4.96 13.96
N TYR A 126 3.86 -6.09 13.26
CA TYR A 126 2.72 -6.40 12.37
C TYR A 126 1.42 -6.57 13.12
N GLU A 127 1.46 -7.26 14.27
CA GLU A 127 0.28 -7.42 15.13
C GLU A 127 -0.22 -6.07 15.63
N HIS A 128 0.70 -5.24 16.14
CA HIS A 128 0.37 -3.91 16.65
C HIS A 128 -0.25 -3.01 15.57
N ILE A 129 0.40 -2.85 14.42
CA ILE A 129 -0.09 -1.94 13.37
C ILE A 129 -1.36 -2.47 12.70
N ALA A 130 -1.53 -3.79 12.59
CA ALA A 130 -2.77 -4.37 12.07
C ALA A 130 -3.94 -4.15 13.03
N LYS A 131 -3.72 -4.29 14.35
CA LYS A 131 -4.71 -3.95 15.38
C LYS A 131 -5.18 -2.51 15.23
N LEU A 132 -4.25 -1.55 15.13
CA LEU A 132 -4.57 -0.13 14.99
C LEU A 132 -5.31 0.17 13.67
N GLY A 133 -4.89 -0.42 12.55
CA GLY A 133 -5.57 -0.26 11.27
C GLY A 133 -6.97 -0.85 11.26
N ASN A 134 -7.17 -2.02 11.89
CA ASN A 134 -8.50 -2.61 12.07
C ASN A 134 -9.39 -1.71 12.92
N MET A 135 -8.90 -1.22 14.05
CA MET A 135 -9.61 -0.30 14.93
C MET A 135 -10.05 0.95 14.17
N ALA A 136 -9.14 1.59 13.42
CA ALA A 136 -9.47 2.75 12.61
C ALA A 136 -10.63 2.49 11.63
N ARG A 137 -10.55 1.38 10.87
CA ARG A 137 -11.58 1.03 9.89
C ARG A 137 -12.94 0.71 10.54
N GLN A 138 -12.93 -0.05 11.63
CA GLN A 138 -14.15 -0.45 12.33
C GLN A 138 -14.86 0.75 12.96
N ASP A 139 -14.12 1.62 13.64
CA ASP A 139 -14.69 2.80 14.29
C ASP A 139 -15.20 3.81 13.26
N MET A 140 -14.44 4.06 12.19
CA MET A 140 -14.93 4.92 11.10
C MET A 140 -16.15 4.35 10.40
N SER A 141 -16.20 3.04 10.13
CA SER A 141 -17.38 2.39 9.54
C SER A 141 -18.61 2.56 10.42
N ARG A 142 -18.49 2.37 11.74
CA ARG A 142 -19.57 2.59 12.70
C ARG A 142 -20.05 4.06 12.69
N ILE A 143 -19.12 5.02 12.72
CA ILE A 143 -19.43 6.45 12.65
C ILE A 143 -20.24 6.79 11.38
N PHE A 144 -19.89 6.19 10.24
CA PHE A 144 -20.61 6.44 8.99
C PHE A 144 -21.98 5.78 8.95
N GLU A 145 -22.11 4.55 9.47
CA GLU A 145 -23.37 3.82 9.56
C GLU A 145 -24.34 4.49 10.52
N ASP A 146 -23.90 4.86 11.74
CA ASP A 146 -24.75 5.52 12.74
C ASP A 146 -25.29 6.89 12.29
N ALA A 147 -24.58 7.53 11.36
CA ALA A 147 -24.96 8.84 10.83
C ALA A 147 -25.68 8.77 9.48
N ASP A 148 -25.91 7.59 8.92
CA ASP A 148 -26.37 7.41 7.51
C ASP A 148 -25.51 8.25 6.54
N PHE A 149 -24.20 8.29 6.81
CA PHE A 149 -23.27 9.13 6.06
C PHE A 149 -22.71 8.35 4.85
N PRO A 150 -22.74 8.91 3.62
CA PRO A 150 -22.34 8.21 2.40
C PRO A 150 -20.83 8.07 2.29
N ALA A 151 -20.22 7.31 3.20
CA ALA A 151 -18.78 7.03 3.18
C ALA A 151 -18.49 5.58 3.57
N GLN A 152 -17.30 5.13 3.22
CA GLN A 152 -16.78 3.81 3.57
C GLN A 152 -15.34 3.92 4.04
N ALA A 153 -15.01 3.15 5.09
CA ALA A 153 -13.64 2.95 5.54
C ALA A 153 -13.15 1.59 5.05
N VAL A 154 -12.15 1.58 4.18
CA VAL A 154 -11.58 0.35 3.58
C VAL A 154 -10.09 0.26 3.86
N GLY A 155 -9.49 -0.90 3.60
CA GLY A 155 -8.05 -1.12 3.73
C GLY A 155 -7.71 -2.51 4.26
N VAL A 156 -6.42 -2.77 4.43
CA VAL A 156 -5.90 -4.06 4.89
C VAL A 156 -4.70 -3.85 5.84
N GLY A 157 -4.58 -4.69 6.84
CA GLY A 157 -3.51 -4.58 7.84
C GLY A 157 -3.52 -3.21 8.52
N SER A 158 -2.42 -2.47 8.42
CA SER A 158 -2.28 -1.11 8.96
C SER A 158 -2.85 -0.01 8.06
N LEU A 159 -3.23 -0.33 6.84
CA LEU A 159 -3.73 0.63 5.86
C LEU A 159 -5.21 0.91 6.06
N PHE A 160 -5.62 2.15 5.87
CA PHE A 160 -7.02 2.57 5.83
C PHE A 160 -7.22 3.72 4.84
N ALA A 161 -8.41 3.80 4.27
CA ALA A 161 -8.82 4.91 3.43
C ALA A 161 -10.30 5.22 3.67
N ILE A 162 -10.69 6.49 3.46
CA ILE A 162 -12.05 6.97 3.54
C ILE A 162 -12.50 7.34 2.13
N HIS A 163 -13.55 6.70 1.66
CA HIS A 163 -14.17 6.99 0.36
C HIS A 163 -15.58 7.53 0.56
N LEU A 164 -15.86 8.70 0.00
CA LEU A 164 -17.19 9.33 0.06
C LEU A 164 -18.06 8.76 -1.05
N THR A 165 -18.74 7.66 -0.78
CA THR A 165 -19.58 6.96 -1.76
C THR A 165 -20.55 5.99 -1.10
N ASN A 166 -21.73 5.83 -1.73
CA ASN A 166 -22.72 4.82 -1.36
C ASN A 166 -22.52 3.47 -2.10
N LYS A 167 -21.62 3.41 -3.08
CA LYS A 167 -21.39 2.18 -3.86
C LYS A 167 -20.73 1.11 -3.02
N LYS A 168 -21.36 -0.06 -2.91
CA LYS A 168 -20.84 -1.26 -2.23
C LYS A 168 -21.00 -2.49 -3.13
N PRO A 169 -19.96 -3.31 -3.32
CA PRO A 169 -18.56 -3.11 -2.91
C PRO A 169 -17.83 -2.12 -3.81
N LEU A 170 -16.76 -1.51 -3.29
CA LEU A 170 -15.83 -0.73 -4.10
C LEU A 170 -14.97 -1.68 -4.94
N LYS A 171 -14.98 -1.51 -6.25
CA LYS A 171 -14.27 -2.40 -7.20
C LYS A 171 -13.22 -1.69 -8.02
N ASP A 172 -13.43 -0.44 -8.35
CA ASP A 172 -12.51 0.36 -9.13
C ASP A 172 -12.52 1.85 -8.73
N ILE A 173 -11.63 2.61 -9.33
CA ILE A 173 -11.43 4.03 -9.02
C ILE A 173 -12.70 4.88 -9.28
N SER A 174 -13.54 4.49 -10.23
CA SER A 174 -14.76 5.22 -10.56
C SER A 174 -15.84 5.13 -9.47
N ASP A 175 -15.69 4.17 -8.56
CA ASP A 175 -16.65 3.94 -7.49
C ASP A 175 -16.53 4.95 -6.34
N PHE A 176 -15.40 5.65 -6.21
CA PHE A 176 -15.12 6.52 -5.07
C PHE A 176 -14.79 7.98 -5.40
N ILE A 177 -14.74 8.36 -6.68
CA ILE A 177 -14.60 9.76 -7.07
C ILE A 177 -16.00 10.39 -7.13
N SER A 178 -16.57 10.72 -5.97
CA SER A 178 -17.95 11.21 -5.93
C SER A 178 -18.06 12.73 -5.79
N ASP A 179 -17.35 13.34 -4.86
CA ASP A 179 -17.40 14.81 -4.62
C ASP A 179 -16.04 15.33 -4.14
N LEU A 180 -15.26 15.83 -5.07
CA LEU A 180 -13.92 16.35 -4.78
C LEU A 180 -13.95 17.60 -3.88
N ALA A 181 -14.98 18.44 -3.99
CA ALA A 181 -15.08 19.65 -3.18
C ALA A 181 -15.34 19.29 -1.71
N GLN A 182 -16.23 18.33 -1.48
CA GLN A 182 -16.49 17.81 -0.14
C GLN A 182 -15.26 17.07 0.42
N SER A 183 -14.60 16.25 -0.38
CA SER A 183 -13.37 15.56 0.04
C SER A 183 -12.30 16.54 0.48
N LYS A 184 -12.06 17.61 -0.30
CA LYS A 184 -11.09 18.67 0.05
C LYS A 184 -11.43 19.39 1.35
N ARG A 185 -12.71 19.74 1.59
CA ARG A 185 -13.13 20.37 2.85
C ARG A 185 -12.82 19.48 4.05
N ARG A 186 -13.13 18.19 3.97
CA ARG A 186 -12.90 17.23 5.04
C ARG A 186 -11.41 16.97 5.27
N PHE A 187 -10.67 16.83 4.20
CA PHE A 187 -9.22 16.71 4.25
C PHE A 187 -8.58 17.92 4.97
N ASN A 188 -8.96 19.13 4.59
CA ASN A 188 -8.44 20.35 5.22
C ASN A 188 -8.79 20.41 6.71
N TYR A 189 -10.02 20.04 7.08
CA TYR A 189 -10.40 19.97 8.49
C TYR A 189 -9.54 18.98 9.28
N LEU A 190 -9.29 17.79 8.75
CA LEU A 190 -8.40 16.82 9.39
C LEU A 190 -6.99 17.39 9.54
N LEU A 191 -6.48 18.04 8.52
CA LEU A 191 -5.15 18.66 8.52
C LEU A 191 -5.06 19.80 9.56
N GLU A 192 -6.07 20.67 9.63
CA GLU A 192 -6.18 21.74 10.64
C GLU A 192 -6.21 21.21 12.07
N ASN A 193 -6.70 19.99 12.28
CA ASN A 193 -6.70 19.29 13.56
C ASN A 193 -5.48 18.37 13.75
N GLY A 194 -4.41 18.57 12.99
CA GLY A 194 -3.15 17.85 13.16
C GLY A 194 -3.17 16.41 12.64
N ILE A 195 -4.21 16.00 11.89
CA ILE A 195 -4.29 14.70 11.24
C ILE A 195 -3.71 14.79 9.83
N VAL A 196 -2.52 14.26 9.64
CA VAL A 196 -1.87 14.20 8.33
C VAL A 196 -2.22 12.88 7.65
N ILE A 197 -3.04 12.95 6.62
CA ILE A 197 -3.36 11.84 5.72
C ILE A 197 -3.03 12.23 4.28
N LEU A 198 -2.94 11.27 3.39
CA LEU A 198 -2.55 11.53 2.01
C LEU A 198 -3.78 11.90 1.17
N ILE A 199 -3.59 12.83 0.27
CA ILE A 199 -4.46 13.37 -0.78
C ILE A 199 -5.98 13.39 -0.50
N PRO A 200 -6.65 14.52 -0.81
CA PRO A 200 -8.08 14.69 -0.52
C PRO A 200 -8.98 13.68 -1.24
N GLU A 201 -8.59 13.26 -2.44
CA GLU A 201 -9.37 12.37 -3.30
C GLU A 201 -9.53 10.96 -2.71
N MET A 202 -8.58 10.53 -1.89
CA MET A 202 -8.54 9.17 -1.37
C MET A 202 -8.31 9.08 0.13
N MET A 203 -8.18 10.19 0.83
CA MET A 203 -7.98 10.31 2.30
C MET A 203 -7.45 9.03 2.96
N HIS A 204 -6.28 8.56 2.53
CA HIS A 204 -5.72 7.32 3.04
C HIS A 204 -4.55 7.55 3.98
N GLY A 205 -4.42 6.65 4.94
CA GLY A 205 -3.38 6.65 5.94
C GLY A 205 -2.89 5.26 6.28
N ALA A 206 -1.88 5.21 7.11
CA ALA A 206 -1.32 3.97 7.62
C ALA A 206 -0.92 4.13 9.09
N ALA A 207 -1.32 3.19 9.93
CA ALA A 207 -0.80 3.11 11.28
C ALA A 207 0.67 2.67 11.23
N SER A 208 1.52 3.32 12.03
CA SER A 208 2.91 2.94 12.24
C SER A 208 3.10 2.35 13.63
N TYR A 209 4.27 1.77 13.89
CA TYR A 209 4.60 1.20 15.19
C TYR A 209 4.68 2.23 16.32
N ALA A 210 4.87 3.51 15.97
CA ALA A 210 4.88 4.62 16.93
C ALA A 210 3.48 5.04 17.39
N HIS A 211 2.44 4.80 16.58
CA HIS A 211 1.06 5.14 16.95
C HIS A 211 0.55 4.24 18.08
N LYS A 212 -0.37 4.80 18.86
CA LYS A 212 -1.08 4.12 19.97
C LYS A 212 -2.59 4.21 19.74
N GLU A 213 -3.36 3.42 20.47
CA GLU A 213 -4.83 3.45 20.40
C GLU A 213 -5.41 4.86 20.60
N LYS A 214 -4.81 5.69 21.50
CA LYS A 214 -5.24 7.08 21.70
C LYS A 214 -5.16 7.92 20.42
N ASP A 215 -4.19 7.63 19.53
CA ASP A 215 -4.00 8.38 18.28
C ASP A 215 -5.10 7.98 17.27
N ILE A 216 -5.49 6.71 17.27
CA ILE A 216 -6.64 6.24 16.47
C ILE A 216 -7.96 6.80 17.02
N ASN A 217 -8.15 6.82 18.33
CA ASN A 217 -9.31 7.43 18.97
C ASN A 217 -9.42 8.92 18.61
N TYR A 218 -8.30 9.62 18.58
CA TYR A 218 -8.28 11.04 18.17
C TYR A 218 -8.66 11.20 16.69
N LEU A 219 -8.10 10.37 15.80
CA LEU A 219 -8.45 10.33 14.39
C LEU A 219 -9.96 10.13 14.20
N THR A 220 -10.53 9.12 14.85
CA THR A 220 -11.95 8.78 14.69
C THR A 220 -12.87 9.86 15.27
N THR A 221 -12.48 10.51 16.37
CA THR A 221 -13.18 11.71 16.90
C THR A 221 -13.16 12.85 15.87
N CYS A 222 -12.03 13.12 15.23
CA CYS A 222 -11.97 14.13 14.16
C CYS A 222 -12.84 13.76 12.97
N VAL A 223 -12.85 12.49 12.55
CA VAL A 223 -13.72 11.99 11.47
C VAL A 223 -15.19 12.14 11.83
N GLU A 224 -15.57 11.87 13.07
CA GLU A 224 -16.94 12.08 13.55
C GLU A 224 -17.37 13.54 13.49
N ASN A 225 -16.53 14.47 13.90
CA ASN A 225 -16.80 15.89 13.87
C ASN A 225 -16.90 16.47 12.43
N VAL A 226 -16.18 15.86 11.49
CA VAL A 226 -16.17 16.25 10.07
C VAL A 226 -17.52 16.02 9.40
N LYS A 227 -18.26 14.97 9.78
CA LYS A 227 -19.55 14.64 9.14
C LYS A 227 -20.62 15.73 9.33
N SER A 228 -20.56 16.45 10.46
CA SER A 228 -21.52 17.49 10.80
C SER A 228 -21.25 18.84 10.12
N ARG A 229 -20.15 18.96 9.37
CA ARG A 229 -19.78 20.18 8.64
C ARG A 229 -20.08 20.01 7.17
N SER A 230 -21.35 20.20 6.80
CA SER A 230 -21.83 20.29 5.41
C SER A 230 -21.38 21.56 4.71
#